data_4f65e214512ca71ba9924ed06cf17d04
#
_entry.id   4f65e214512ca71ba9924ed06cf17d04
#
_cell.length_a   1.000
_cell.length_b   1.000
_cell.length_c   1.000
_cell.angle_alpha   90.00
_cell.angle_beta   90.00
_cell.angle_gamma   90.00
#
_symmetry.space_group_name_H-M   'P 1'
#
loop_
_entity.id
_entity.type
_entity.pdbx_description
1 polymer ?
#
loop_
_entity_poly.entity_id
_entity_poly.type
_entity_poly.pdbx_seq_one_letter_code
_entity_poly.pdbx_strand_id
1 'polypeptide(L)'
;QMCIRDRVYADEKGEHLLAGNILVKEGAPRTITLNVPIHTEKVYMEYNTVSGAVKKTAFTLSPATRSETYPTGDFAYETSRIAAVKLSLPEDAVKPTDETDAGYLFYHSTGVAMFEDGWPKQSTWYDKDFNDVVFEYDIKVTECQDEEQMAKQGSKEELLLTLDVRAVGGTYPTRLGVILENLDNKYIDRITAKLVLKGGQGTMRDLGNGVELSAQPSVSVSASGWRWDSDVATVSRFAKLDVDTKPTEGTVITLDGLSSLKDNNDDLFQTTPGKVREGLPMLRAEVRLIGKDNLEGADRTAQLKVFRDLILDTQRQNFFIYTHEGKEIHMRGY
;
A
#
# COMPACT_ATOMS: atom_id res chain seq x y z
N GLN A 1 -10.41 1.01 -28.78
CA GLN A 1 -10.53 2.33 -28.14
C GLN A 1 -10.37 2.10 -26.64
N MET A 2 -9.24 2.52 -26.10
CA MET A 2 -8.99 2.41 -24.65
C MET A 2 -9.77 3.54 -23.98
N CYS A 3 -10.90 3.23 -23.35
CA CYS A 3 -11.58 4.17 -22.47
C CYS A 3 -10.64 4.48 -21.32
N ILE A 4 -10.02 5.65 -21.33
CA ILE A 4 -9.25 6.11 -20.19
C ILE A 4 -10.28 6.50 -19.14
N ARG A 5 -10.23 5.83 -18.04
CA ARG A 5 -11.14 6.01 -16.93
C ARG A 5 -10.59 7.03 -15.98
N ASP A 6 -11.47 7.81 -15.41
CA ASP A 6 -11.11 8.92 -14.57
C ASP A 6 -10.32 8.46 -13.35
N ARG A 7 -9.30 9.23 -13.01
CA ARG A 7 -8.44 9.06 -11.85
C ARG A 7 -8.54 10.28 -10.97
N VAL A 8 -8.43 10.11 -9.67
CA VAL A 8 -8.45 11.20 -8.70
C VAL A 8 -7.15 11.25 -7.93
N TYR A 9 -6.53 12.40 -7.91
CA TYR A 9 -5.25 12.69 -7.26
C TYR A 9 -5.44 13.69 -6.12
N ALA A 10 -4.59 13.61 -5.11
CA ALA A 10 -4.52 14.60 -4.03
C ALA A 10 -3.87 15.92 -4.47
N ASP A 11 -3.13 15.91 -5.58
CA ASP A 11 -2.36 17.05 -6.07
C ASP A 11 -2.56 17.29 -7.57
N GLU A 12 -2.31 18.53 -8.01
CA GLU A 12 -2.48 18.95 -9.41
C GLU A 12 -1.46 18.27 -10.36
N LYS A 13 -0.26 17.96 -9.87
CA LYS A 13 0.76 17.31 -10.69
C LYS A 13 0.40 15.86 -11.00
N GLY A 14 -0.37 15.20 -10.12
CA GLY A 14 -0.76 13.81 -10.26
C GLY A 14 0.28 12.84 -9.73
N GLU A 15 0.99 13.25 -8.69
CA GLU A 15 1.99 12.44 -8.02
C GLU A 15 1.34 11.50 -6.99
N HIS A 16 0.20 11.91 -6.40
CA HIS A 16 -0.53 11.18 -5.36
C HIS A 16 -1.89 10.69 -5.85
N LEU A 17 -1.93 9.48 -6.39
CA LEU A 17 -3.16 8.83 -6.83
C LEU A 17 -3.97 8.35 -5.61
N LEU A 18 -5.24 8.72 -5.54
CA LEU A 18 -6.16 8.34 -4.46
C LEU A 18 -7.15 7.25 -4.91
N ALA A 19 -7.69 7.38 -6.10
CA ALA A 19 -8.63 6.43 -6.66
C ALA A 19 -8.60 6.47 -8.19
N GLY A 20 -9.06 5.41 -8.82
CA GLY A 20 -9.09 5.32 -10.28
C GLY A 20 -10.15 4.35 -10.77
N ASN A 21 -10.27 4.31 -12.09
CA ASN A 21 -11.30 3.57 -12.79
C ASN A 21 -12.70 4.05 -12.43
N ILE A 22 -12.84 5.36 -12.23
CA ILE A 22 -14.08 5.99 -11.80
C ILE A 22 -14.93 6.26 -13.04
N LEU A 23 -16.17 5.79 -13.04
CA LEU A 23 -17.13 6.14 -14.07
C LEU A 23 -17.99 7.31 -13.57
N VAL A 24 -17.86 8.46 -14.21
CA VAL A 24 -18.76 9.61 -14.02
C VAL A 24 -19.60 9.75 -15.27
N LYS A 25 -20.93 9.78 -15.12
CA LYS A 25 -21.87 9.90 -16.24
C LYS A 25 -22.28 11.37 -16.45
N GLU A 26 -22.58 11.71 -17.71
CA GLU A 26 -23.13 13.03 -18.04
C GLU A 26 -24.43 13.30 -17.25
N GLY A 27 -24.52 14.46 -16.65
CA GLY A 27 -25.70 14.85 -15.86
C GLY A 27 -25.94 14.06 -14.57
N ALA A 28 -25.10 13.07 -14.26
CA ALA A 28 -25.20 12.22 -13.08
C ALA A 28 -23.91 12.27 -12.24
N PRO A 29 -23.76 13.27 -11.38
CA PRO A 29 -22.60 13.38 -10.50
C PRO A 29 -22.46 12.14 -9.61
N ARG A 30 -21.21 11.70 -9.41
CA ARG A 30 -20.89 10.56 -8.57
C ARG A 30 -20.20 11.01 -7.29
N THR A 31 -20.71 10.59 -6.14
CA THR A 31 -20.03 10.79 -4.86
C THR A 31 -19.14 9.60 -4.55
N ILE A 32 -17.87 9.86 -4.28
CA ILE A 32 -16.91 8.86 -3.78
C ILE A 32 -16.33 9.32 -2.44
N THR A 33 -15.93 8.35 -1.64
CA THR A 33 -15.27 8.59 -0.35
C THR A 33 -13.80 8.27 -0.51
N LEU A 34 -12.94 9.19 -0.09
CA LEU A 34 -11.49 9.10 -0.22
C LEU A 34 -10.82 9.30 1.13
N ASN A 35 -9.67 8.68 1.32
CA ASN A 35 -8.73 9.08 2.34
C ASN A 35 -7.73 10.06 1.72
N VAL A 36 -7.67 11.26 2.26
CA VAL A 36 -6.85 12.36 1.71
C VAL A 36 -5.89 12.87 2.78
N PRO A 37 -4.71 13.40 2.42
CA PRO A 37 -3.84 14.08 3.36
C PRO A 37 -4.62 15.18 4.11
N ILE A 38 -4.35 15.36 5.40
CA ILE A 38 -5.22 16.17 6.30
C ILE A 38 -5.41 17.62 5.83
N HIS A 39 -4.41 18.18 5.15
CA HIS A 39 -4.44 19.55 4.64
C HIS A 39 -4.98 19.69 3.21
N THR A 40 -5.44 18.59 2.59
CA THR A 40 -5.96 18.61 1.23
C THR A 40 -7.30 19.34 1.20
N GLU A 41 -7.36 20.45 0.48
CA GLU A 41 -8.59 21.22 0.26
C GLU A 41 -9.29 20.85 -1.04
N LYS A 42 -8.53 20.36 -2.02
CA LYS A 42 -9.01 19.99 -3.35
C LYS A 42 -8.43 18.67 -3.77
N VAL A 43 -9.20 17.94 -4.55
CA VAL A 43 -8.72 16.78 -5.33
C VAL A 43 -8.86 17.06 -6.81
N TYR A 44 -8.08 16.38 -7.63
CA TYR A 44 -7.97 16.63 -9.07
C TYR A 44 -8.38 15.38 -9.83
N MET A 45 -9.48 15.47 -10.56
CA MET A 45 -9.91 14.39 -11.45
C MET A 45 -9.24 14.56 -12.81
N GLU A 46 -8.49 13.54 -13.22
CA GLU A 46 -7.90 13.44 -14.56
C GLU A 46 -8.90 12.78 -15.49
N TYR A 47 -9.13 13.37 -16.65
CA TYR A 47 -10.10 12.91 -17.65
C TYR A 47 -9.61 13.17 -19.07
N ASN A 48 -10.19 12.46 -20.03
CA ASN A 48 -9.95 12.72 -21.45
C ASN A 48 -10.95 13.68 -22.03
N THR A 49 -10.46 14.58 -22.86
CA THR A 49 -11.29 15.47 -23.65
C THR A 49 -11.68 14.87 -24.99
N VAL A 50 -12.78 15.36 -25.58
CA VAL A 50 -13.22 15.00 -26.94
C VAL A 50 -12.16 15.32 -28.02
N SER A 51 -11.23 16.22 -27.73
CA SER A 51 -10.09 16.54 -28.60
C SER A 51 -8.92 15.56 -28.46
N GLY A 52 -9.01 14.58 -27.55
CA GLY A 52 -7.96 13.58 -27.28
C GLY A 52 -6.88 14.04 -26.30
N ALA A 53 -7.03 15.21 -25.69
CA ALA A 53 -6.10 15.67 -24.65
C ALA A 53 -6.50 15.12 -23.29
N VAL A 54 -5.51 14.90 -22.41
CA VAL A 54 -5.71 14.59 -20.98
C VAL A 54 -5.71 15.90 -20.21
N LYS A 55 -6.72 16.12 -19.39
CA LYS A 55 -6.84 17.30 -18.53
C LYS A 55 -7.16 16.91 -17.11
N LYS A 56 -6.99 17.86 -16.19
CA LYS A 56 -7.41 17.72 -14.77
C LYS A 56 -8.38 18.85 -14.41
N THR A 57 -9.38 18.51 -13.61
CA THR A 57 -10.30 19.46 -13.01
C THR A 57 -10.32 19.29 -11.50
N ALA A 58 -10.39 20.44 -10.79
CA ALA A 58 -10.34 20.47 -9.34
C ALA A 58 -11.74 20.38 -8.72
N PHE A 59 -11.88 19.58 -7.67
CA PHE A 59 -13.08 19.50 -6.84
C PHE A 59 -12.72 19.86 -5.42
N THR A 60 -13.45 20.83 -4.85
CA THR A 60 -13.25 21.24 -3.46
C THR A 60 -13.85 20.21 -2.52
N LEU A 61 -13.09 19.81 -1.53
CA LEU A 61 -13.54 18.93 -0.46
C LEU A 61 -14.31 19.75 0.59
N SER A 62 -15.28 19.11 1.23
CA SER A 62 -15.91 19.70 2.41
C SER A 62 -14.82 19.96 3.48
N PRO A 63 -14.90 21.11 4.18
CA PRO A 63 -13.97 21.39 5.27
C PRO A 63 -13.93 20.22 6.24
N ALA A 64 -12.72 19.85 6.69
CA ALA A 64 -12.60 18.89 7.78
C ALA A 64 -13.29 19.49 9.00
N THR A 65 -14.24 18.77 9.58
CA THR A 65 -14.61 18.99 10.97
C THR A 65 -13.40 18.55 11.79
N ARG A 66 -12.57 19.49 12.20
CA ARG A 66 -11.49 19.23 13.13
C ARG A 66 -12.11 18.70 14.42
N SER A 67 -11.92 17.43 14.68
CA SER A 67 -11.96 16.95 16.06
C SER A 67 -10.65 17.41 16.70
N GLU A 68 -10.68 18.45 17.48
CA GLU A 68 -9.53 18.99 18.22
C GLU A 68 -9.18 18.17 19.47
N THR A 69 -9.55 16.92 19.52
CA THR A 69 -9.08 16.02 20.57
C THR A 69 -7.73 15.46 20.18
N TYR A 70 -6.68 16.25 20.47
CA TYR A 70 -5.34 15.69 20.61
C TYR A 70 -5.36 14.75 21.82
N PRO A 71 -5.03 13.47 21.69
CA PRO A 71 -4.73 12.66 22.86
C PRO A 71 -3.56 13.32 23.58
N THR A 72 -3.78 13.70 24.81
CA THR A 72 -2.73 14.20 25.69
C THR A 72 -1.83 13.02 26.06
N GLY A 73 -0.72 12.89 25.38
CA GLY A 73 0.30 11.87 25.63
C GLY A 73 0.54 11.01 24.39
N ASP A 74 1.73 11.14 23.86
CA ASP A 74 2.29 10.37 22.76
C ASP A 74 1.73 10.69 21.35
N PHE A 75 2.52 11.37 20.64
CA PHE A 75 2.63 11.78 19.23
C PHE A 75 1.84 10.96 18.20
N ALA A 76 0.52 10.96 18.23
CA ALA A 76 -0.29 10.53 17.11
C ALA A 76 -0.72 11.76 16.29
N TYR A 77 -0.01 12.05 15.22
CA TYR A 77 -0.45 13.04 14.25
C TYR A 77 -1.41 12.36 13.27
N GLU A 78 -2.63 12.88 13.15
CA GLU A 78 -3.47 12.53 12.01
C GLU A 78 -2.84 13.12 10.75
N THR A 79 -2.34 12.24 9.89
CA THR A 79 -1.72 12.63 8.61
C THR A 79 -2.75 12.65 7.47
N SER A 80 -3.91 12.07 7.68
CA SER A 80 -4.95 11.93 6.67
C SER A 80 -6.37 12.04 7.27
N ARG A 81 -7.36 12.23 6.41
CA ARG A 81 -8.77 12.27 6.78
C ARG A 81 -9.66 11.65 5.71
N ILE A 82 -10.81 11.14 6.11
CA ILE A 82 -11.85 10.69 5.20
C ILE A 82 -12.63 11.90 4.68
N ALA A 83 -12.79 12.00 3.37
CA ALA A 83 -13.57 13.06 2.74
C ALA A 83 -14.47 12.50 1.63
N ALA A 84 -15.70 12.96 1.56
CA ALA A 84 -16.56 12.71 0.42
C ALA A 84 -16.37 13.82 -0.64
N VAL A 85 -16.28 13.42 -1.90
CA VAL A 85 -16.21 14.34 -3.03
C VAL A 85 -17.27 13.98 -4.06
N LYS A 86 -17.96 15.01 -4.56
CA LYS A 86 -18.96 14.87 -5.61
C LYS A 86 -18.31 15.24 -6.94
N LEU A 87 -18.00 14.23 -7.72
CA LEU A 87 -17.41 14.36 -9.04
C LEU A 87 -18.47 14.61 -10.10
N SER A 88 -18.21 15.49 -11.04
CA SER A 88 -19.04 15.75 -12.21
C SER A 88 -18.17 15.77 -13.46
N LEU A 89 -18.72 15.28 -14.57
CA LEU A 89 -18.01 15.25 -15.84
C LEU A 89 -17.94 16.67 -16.43
N PRO A 90 -16.73 17.19 -16.78
CA PRO A 90 -16.58 18.46 -17.49
C PRO A 90 -17.23 18.43 -18.87
N GLU A 91 -17.62 19.60 -19.38
CA GLU A 91 -18.33 19.73 -20.67
C GLU A 91 -17.50 19.21 -21.86
N ASP A 92 -16.18 19.40 -21.81
CA ASP A 92 -15.25 18.97 -22.87
C ASP A 92 -14.76 17.51 -22.69
N ALA A 93 -15.26 16.79 -21.68
CA ALA A 93 -14.88 15.41 -21.43
C ALA A 93 -15.49 14.43 -22.44
N VAL A 94 -14.77 13.35 -22.72
CA VAL A 94 -15.33 12.21 -23.44
C VAL A 94 -16.45 11.60 -22.62
N LYS A 95 -17.64 11.50 -23.21
CA LYS A 95 -18.79 10.90 -22.55
C LYS A 95 -18.71 9.37 -22.66
N PRO A 96 -18.84 8.63 -21.56
CA PRO A 96 -18.89 7.18 -21.63
C PRO A 96 -20.14 6.75 -22.39
N THR A 97 -19.96 5.94 -23.42
CA THR A 97 -21.04 5.43 -24.27
C THR A 97 -21.63 4.12 -23.82
N ASP A 98 -20.89 3.35 -23.02
CA ASP A 98 -21.30 2.01 -22.54
C ASP A 98 -21.28 1.91 -21.02
N GLU A 99 -22.39 1.43 -20.46
CA GLU A 99 -22.54 1.15 -19.05
C GLU A 99 -21.75 -0.09 -18.59
N THR A 100 -21.36 -0.92 -19.55
CA THR A 100 -20.79 -2.26 -19.33
C THR A 100 -19.35 -2.26 -18.84
N ASP A 101 -18.69 -1.09 -18.79
CA ASP A 101 -17.24 -1.02 -18.59
C ASP A 101 -16.83 -0.60 -17.17
N ALA A 102 -17.77 -0.41 -16.26
CA ALA A 102 -17.53 0.11 -14.91
C ALA A 102 -17.36 -0.98 -13.83
N GLY A 103 -16.86 -2.15 -14.21
CA GLY A 103 -16.88 -3.34 -13.36
C GLY A 103 -16.13 -3.23 -12.04
N TYR A 104 -15.19 -2.27 -11.87
CA TYR A 104 -14.48 -2.11 -10.60
C TYR A 104 -13.95 -0.69 -10.41
N LEU A 105 -13.86 -0.31 -9.14
CA LEU A 105 -13.24 0.90 -8.64
C LEU A 105 -12.01 0.48 -7.82
N PHE A 106 -10.91 1.20 -7.90
CA PHE A 106 -9.82 0.98 -6.98
C PHE A 106 -9.51 2.21 -6.14
N TYR A 107 -9.08 1.94 -4.92
CA TYR A 107 -8.55 2.91 -3.97
C TYR A 107 -7.07 2.67 -3.77
N HIS A 108 -6.33 3.74 -3.49
CA HIS A 108 -4.88 3.71 -3.42
C HIS A 108 -4.37 4.45 -2.19
N SER A 109 -3.39 3.85 -1.52
CA SER A 109 -2.67 4.46 -0.40
C SER A 109 -1.19 4.19 -0.54
N THR A 110 -0.40 5.24 -0.59
CA THR A 110 1.06 5.15 -0.70
C THR A 110 1.72 5.98 0.37
N GLY A 111 2.91 5.60 0.77
CA GLY A 111 3.69 6.37 1.72
C GLY A 111 5.07 5.79 1.97
N VAL A 112 5.77 6.46 2.86
CA VAL A 112 7.07 6.02 3.38
C VAL A 112 6.93 5.78 4.86
N ALA A 113 7.29 4.58 5.30
CA ALA A 113 7.38 4.24 6.71
C ALA A 113 8.83 4.32 7.15
N MET A 114 9.07 5.02 8.26
CA MET A 114 10.39 5.24 8.83
C MET A 114 10.36 4.83 10.30
N PHE A 115 11.31 4.00 10.70
CA PHE A 115 11.39 3.46 12.06
C PHE A 115 12.74 3.74 12.68
N GLU A 116 12.69 3.85 13.98
CA GLU A 116 13.83 3.96 14.89
C GLU A 116 13.87 2.75 15.81
N ASP A 117 14.94 1.98 15.79
CA ASP A 117 15.04 0.71 16.52
C ASP A 117 15.20 0.88 18.03
N GLY A 118 15.61 2.07 18.48
CA GLY A 118 15.71 2.46 19.88
C GLY A 118 14.44 3.00 20.51
N TRP A 119 13.38 3.25 19.76
CA TRP A 119 12.12 3.83 20.23
C TRP A 119 11.32 2.84 21.11
N PRO A 120 10.64 3.25 22.16
CA PRO A 120 10.61 4.58 22.81
C PRO A 120 11.66 4.78 23.90
N LYS A 121 12.65 3.89 23.98
CA LYS A 121 13.64 3.90 25.06
C LYS A 121 14.58 5.06 24.92
N GLN A 122 14.54 6.00 25.83
CA GLN A 122 15.50 7.07 25.96
C GLN A 122 16.84 6.52 26.46
N SER A 123 17.65 5.97 25.57
CA SER A 123 19.04 5.64 25.88
C SER A 123 19.95 6.77 25.39
N THR A 124 21.14 6.86 25.95
CA THR A 124 22.17 7.82 25.51
C THR A 124 22.65 7.58 24.07
N TRP A 125 22.26 6.45 23.47
CA TRP A 125 22.64 6.01 22.12
C TRP A 125 21.53 6.22 21.08
N TYR A 126 20.43 6.80 21.48
CA TYR A 126 19.27 7.05 20.64
C TYR A 126 19.46 8.37 19.87
N ASP A 127 19.59 8.30 18.57
CA ASP A 127 19.87 9.46 17.72
C ASP A 127 18.63 10.17 17.15
N LYS A 128 17.46 9.50 17.16
CA LYS A 128 16.15 10.05 16.77
C LYS A 128 16.07 10.52 15.32
N ASP A 129 16.76 9.87 14.43
CA ASP A 129 16.77 10.26 13.03
C ASP A 129 15.81 9.46 12.14
N PHE A 130 15.16 8.44 12.70
CA PHE A 130 14.14 7.61 12.06
C PHE A 130 14.59 6.99 10.73
N ASN A 131 15.82 6.55 10.66
CA ASN A 131 16.42 5.98 9.46
C ASN A 131 16.85 4.51 9.62
N ASP A 132 16.58 3.89 10.77
CA ASP A 132 16.98 2.52 11.03
C ASP A 132 16.30 1.51 10.12
N VAL A 133 15.05 1.75 9.77
CA VAL A 133 14.37 1.04 8.68
C VAL A 133 13.49 2.03 7.92
N VAL A 134 13.75 2.15 6.63
CA VAL A 134 12.96 2.98 5.73
C VAL A 134 12.44 2.12 4.58
N PHE A 135 11.15 2.10 4.38
CA PHE A 135 10.54 1.44 3.23
C PHE A 135 9.38 2.25 2.67
N GLU A 136 9.18 2.15 1.36
CA GLU A 136 7.98 2.64 0.71
C GLU A 136 6.92 1.57 0.73
N TYR A 137 5.68 1.96 0.90
CA TYR A 137 4.54 1.06 0.73
C TYR A 137 3.56 1.61 -0.30
N ASP A 138 2.90 0.69 -0.97
CA ASP A 138 1.83 0.95 -1.92
C ASP A 138 0.74 -0.10 -1.68
N ILE A 139 -0.43 0.34 -1.27
CA ILE A 139 -1.60 -0.49 -1.06
C ILE A 139 -2.68 -0.07 -2.04
N LYS A 140 -3.08 -1.00 -2.90
CA LYS A 140 -4.19 -0.83 -3.83
C LYS A 140 -5.29 -1.83 -3.49
N VAL A 141 -6.48 -1.32 -3.24
CA VAL A 141 -7.68 -2.14 -3.07
C VAL A 141 -8.58 -1.97 -4.29
N THR A 142 -8.92 -3.07 -4.93
CA THR A 142 -9.86 -3.11 -6.04
C THR A 142 -11.20 -3.63 -5.53
N GLU A 143 -12.25 -2.84 -5.73
CA GLU A 143 -13.62 -3.16 -5.37
C GLU A 143 -14.43 -3.47 -6.62
N CYS A 144 -15.04 -4.65 -6.68
CA CYS A 144 -15.96 -4.99 -7.75
C CYS A 144 -17.33 -4.37 -7.48
N GLN A 145 -17.85 -3.61 -8.45
CA GLN A 145 -19.09 -2.84 -8.30
C GLN A 145 -20.29 -3.46 -9.00
N ASP A 146 -20.06 -4.46 -9.84
CA ASP A 146 -21.09 -5.11 -10.64
C ASP A 146 -20.95 -6.63 -10.53
N GLU A 147 -21.94 -7.26 -9.88
CA GLU A 147 -21.96 -8.72 -9.68
C GLU A 147 -22.02 -9.49 -11.01
N GLU A 148 -22.71 -8.97 -12.01
CA GLU A 148 -22.81 -9.61 -13.33
C GLU A 148 -21.46 -9.56 -14.07
N GLN A 149 -20.75 -8.47 -13.99
CA GLN A 149 -19.39 -8.33 -14.53
C GLN A 149 -18.37 -9.15 -13.75
N MET A 150 -18.52 -9.24 -12.45
CA MET A 150 -17.72 -10.08 -11.57
C MET A 150 -17.79 -11.55 -12.02
N ALA A 151 -18.98 -12.04 -12.30
CA ALA A 151 -19.20 -13.41 -12.78
C ALA A 151 -18.56 -13.64 -14.16
N LYS A 152 -18.59 -12.64 -15.06
CA LYS A 152 -18.06 -12.75 -16.42
C LYS A 152 -16.55 -12.63 -16.50
N GLN A 153 -15.93 -11.81 -15.66
CA GLN A 153 -14.49 -11.50 -15.72
C GLN A 153 -13.67 -12.22 -14.64
N GLY A 154 -14.34 -12.93 -13.72
CA GLY A 154 -13.68 -13.54 -12.56
C GLY A 154 -13.02 -12.51 -11.64
N SER A 155 -13.41 -11.23 -11.75
CA SER A 155 -12.88 -10.19 -10.87
C SER A 155 -13.48 -10.31 -9.48
N LYS A 156 -12.63 -10.21 -8.50
CA LYS A 156 -12.95 -10.30 -7.07
C LYS A 156 -12.40 -9.06 -6.39
N GLU A 157 -12.80 -8.82 -5.17
CA GLU A 157 -12.08 -7.87 -4.33
C GLU A 157 -10.62 -8.33 -4.25
N GLU A 158 -9.74 -7.38 -4.44
CA GLU A 158 -8.30 -7.64 -4.43
C GLU A 158 -7.59 -6.55 -3.66
N LEU A 159 -6.67 -6.95 -2.81
CA LEU A 159 -5.67 -6.06 -2.23
C LEU A 159 -4.31 -6.44 -2.79
N LEU A 160 -3.63 -5.46 -3.36
CA LEU A 160 -2.23 -5.55 -3.74
C LEU A 160 -1.41 -4.64 -2.83
N LEU A 161 -0.51 -5.23 -2.08
CA LEU A 161 0.48 -4.54 -1.24
C LEU A 161 1.86 -4.71 -1.85
N THR A 162 2.61 -3.63 -1.94
CA THR A 162 4.06 -3.67 -2.16
C THR A 162 4.79 -2.98 -1.02
N LEU A 163 5.91 -3.55 -0.60
CA LEU A 163 6.85 -3.01 0.37
C LEU A 163 8.22 -2.94 -0.29
N ASP A 164 8.73 -1.75 -0.53
CA ASP A 164 10.05 -1.50 -1.12
C ASP A 164 11.02 -1.05 -0.04
N VAL A 165 11.93 -1.94 0.37
CA VAL A 165 12.95 -1.61 1.37
C VAL A 165 13.96 -0.63 0.75
N ARG A 166 14.05 0.57 1.31
CA ARG A 166 14.92 1.67 0.87
C ARG A 166 16.22 1.72 1.64
N ALA A 167 16.14 1.58 2.96
CA ALA A 167 17.32 1.67 3.82
C ALA A 167 17.16 0.80 5.05
N VAL A 168 18.27 0.27 5.53
CA VAL A 168 18.44 -0.43 6.80
C VAL A 168 19.64 0.16 7.49
N GLY A 169 19.46 1.23 8.27
CA GLY A 169 20.51 1.94 8.99
C GLY A 169 20.82 1.31 10.33
N GLY A 170 19.79 0.90 11.07
CA GLY A 170 19.88 0.40 12.42
C GLY A 170 20.67 -0.90 12.58
N THR A 171 21.15 -1.14 13.78
CA THR A 171 21.92 -2.34 14.11
C THR A 171 21.01 -3.51 14.47
N TYR A 172 19.85 -3.21 15.02
CA TYR A 172 18.96 -4.18 15.64
C TYR A 172 17.79 -4.68 14.80
N PRO A 173 17.30 -3.98 13.74
CA PRO A 173 16.15 -4.47 13.00
C PRO A 173 16.45 -5.79 12.28
N THR A 174 15.57 -6.77 12.43
CA THR A 174 15.68 -8.07 11.77
C THR A 174 14.57 -8.28 10.76
N ARG A 175 13.40 -7.69 11.02
CA ARG A 175 12.18 -7.92 10.27
C ARG A 175 11.35 -6.65 10.22
N LEU A 176 10.68 -6.40 9.11
CA LEU A 176 9.58 -5.45 9.02
C LEU A 176 8.27 -6.16 8.73
N GLY A 177 7.15 -5.51 8.97
CA GLY A 177 5.86 -6.08 8.64
C GLY A 177 4.72 -5.08 8.67
N VAL A 178 3.53 -5.60 8.32
CA VAL A 178 2.26 -4.90 8.43
C VAL A 178 1.16 -5.85 8.88
N ILE A 179 0.31 -5.37 9.76
CA ILE A 179 -0.95 -6.03 10.11
C ILE A 179 -2.06 -5.30 9.36
N LEU A 180 -2.78 -6.03 8.52
CA LEU A 180 -4.00 -5.58 7.84
C LEU A 180 -5.19 -5.99 8.72
N GLU A 181 -5.60 -5.09 9.59
CA GLU A 181 -6.59 -5.37 10.64
C GLU A 181 -7.96 -5.75 10.06
N ASN A 182 -8.59 -6.74 10.67
CA ASN A 182 -9.89 -7.31 10.29
C ASN A 182 -9.95 -8.00 8.93
N LEU A 183 -8.87 -8.05 8.17
CA LEU A 183 -8.82 -8.83 6.92
C LEU A 183 -8.39 -10.27 7.25
N ASP A 184 -9.31 -11.05 7.75
CA ASP A 184 -9.09 -12.43 8.15
C ASP A 184 -9.40 -13.46 7.04
N ASN A 185 -9.11 -14.73 7.31
CA ASN A 185 -9.26 -15.84 6.37
C ASN A 185 -10.69 -16.07 5.88
N LYS A 186 -11.71 -15.59 6.60
CA LYS A 186 -13.10 -15.75 6.17
C LYS A 186 -13.42 -14.98 4.90
N TYR A 187 -12.65 -13.92 4.61
CA TYR A 187 -12.82 -13.07 3.44
C TYR A 187 -11.85 -13.38 2.29
N ILE A 188 -10.78 -14.14 2.56
CA ILE A 188 -9.69 -14.39 1.59
C ILE A 188 -9.85 -15.78 0.98
N ASP A 189 -9.80 -15.85 -0.35
CA ASP A 189 -9.75 -17.07 -1.14
C ASP A 189 -8.32 -17.49 -1.49
N ARG A 190 -7.48 -16.51 -1.82
CA ARG A 190 -6.13 -16.76 -2.35
C ARG A 190 -5.14 -15.73 -1.86
N ILE A 191 -3.94 -16.19 -1.56
CA ILE A 191 -2.78 -15.34 -1.36
C ILE A 191 -1.76 -15.64 -2.46
N THR A 192 -1.19 -14.58 -3.05
CA THR A 192 0.01 -14.68 -3.88
C THR A 192 1.07 -13.77 -3.27
N ALA A 193 2.26 -14.31 -3.05
CA ALA A 193 3.38 -13.59 -2.48
C ALA A 193 4.62 -13.71 -3.38
N LYS A 194 5.39 -12.63 -3.51
CA LYS A 194 6.62 -12.60 -4.30
C LYS A 194 7.69 -11.80 -3.59
N LEU A 195 8.92 -12.24 -3.73
CA LEU A 195 10.13 -11.48 -3.47
C LEU A 195 10.75 -11.08 -4.80
N VAL A 196 11.00 -9.80 -4.97
CA VAL A 196 11.50 -9.23 -6.22
C VAL A 196 12.68 -8.32 -5.93
N LEU A 197 13.72 -8.42 -6.72
CA LEU A 197 14.78 -7.43 -6.76
C LEU A 197 14.44 -6.40 -7.83
N LYS A 198 14.21 -5.16 -7.40
CA LYS A 198 13.99 -4.01 -8.27
C LYS A 198 15.31 -3.28 -8.46
N GLY A 199 15.89 -3.38 -9.65
CA GLY A 199 17.13 -2.70 -9.98
C GLY A 199 16.96 -1.19 -10.12
N GLY A 200 18.05 -0.44 -9.97
CA GLY A 200 18.07 1.02 -10.02
C GLY A 200 17.61 1.63 -11.36
N GLN A 201 17.58 0.83 -12.43
CA GLN A 201 17.07 1.23 -13.76
C GLN A 201 15.66 0.67 -14.04
N GLY A 202 14.94 0.22 -13.00
CA GLY A 202 13.60 -0.32 -13.13
C GLY A 202 13.54 -1.77 -13.61
N THR A 203 14.67 -2.46 -13.72
CA THR A 203 14.70 -3.90 -14.00
C THR A 203 14.13 -4.68 -12.82
N MET A 204 13.33 -5.70 -13.12
CA MET A 204 12.70 -6.55 -12.11
C MET A 204 13.24 -7.97 -12.24
N ARG A 205 13.68 -8.55 -11.13
CA ARG A 205 14.15 -9.95 -11.09
C ARG A 205 13.43 -10.68 -9.96
N ASP A 206 12.69 -11.72 -10.31
CA ASP A 206 12.03 -12.59 -9.32
C ASP A 206 13.09 -13.34 -8.51
N LEU A 207 12.97 -13.29 -7.20
CA LEU A 207 13.79 -14.04 -6.26
C LEU A 207 13.04 -15.26 -5.73
N GLY A 208 11.73 -15.21 -5.69
CA GLY A 208 10.87 -16.32 -5.27
C GLY A 208 9.40 -15.90 -5.28
N ASN A 209 8.52 -16.89 -5.43
CA ASN A 209 7.08 -16.72 -5.40
C ASN A 209 6.38 -17.89 -4.71
N GLY A 210 5.16 -17.66 -4.24
CA GLY A 210 4.32 -18.67 -3.62
C GLY A 210 2.85 -18.32 -3.79
N VAL A 211 2.01 -19.34 -3.83
CA VAL A 211 0.55 -19.21 -3.92
C VAL A 211 -0.08 -20.18 -2.95
N GLU A 212 -1.04 -19.70 -2.18
CA GLU A 212 -1.84 -20.52 -1.28
C GLU A 212 -3.33 -20.33 -1.57
N LEU A 213 -4.04 -21.44 -1.61
CA LEU A 213 -5.49 -21.54 -1.82
C LEU A 213 -6.07 -22.42 -0.70
N SER A 214 -6.54 -21.81 0.37
CA SER A 214 -7.09 -22.60 1.47
C SER A 214 -8.09 -21.81 2.32
N ALA A 215 -8.79 -22.54 3.19
CA ALA A 215 -9.70 -21.92 4.16
C ALA A 215 -8.95 -21.10 5.24
N GLN A 216 -7.68 -21.37 5.46
CA GLN A 216 -6.78 -20.58 6.32
C GLN A 216 -5.48 -20.33 5.54
N PRO A 217 -5.54 -19.46 4.52
CA PRO A 217 -4.42 -19.28 3.64
C PRO A 217 -3.23 -18.65 4.37
N SER A 218 -2.09 -19.29 4.24
CA SER A 218 -0.82 -18.75 4.66
C SER A 218 0.26 -19.15 3.65
N VAL A 219 1.12 -18.21 3.29
CA VAL A 219 2.18 -18.45 2.31
C VAL A 219 3.52 -17.98 2.85
N SER A 220 4.56 -18.78 2.56
CA SER A 220 5.95 -18.45 2.90
C SER A 220 6.80 -18.53 1.66
N VAL A 221 7.53 -17.46 1.36
CA VAL A 221 8.47 -17.38 0.23
C VAL A 221 9.85 -17.06 0.76
N SER A 222 10.82 -17.89 0.46
CA SER A 222 12.21 -17.68 0.87
C SER A 222 13.12 -17.57 -0.33
N ALA A 223 14.05 -16.63 -0.28
CA ALA A 223 15.12 -16.47 -1.24
C ALA A 223 16.46 -16.43 -0.52
N SER A 224 17.43 -17.20 -0.97
CA SER A 224 18.77 -17.24 -0.40
C SER A 224 19.82 -17.28 -1.51
N GLY A 225 21.03 -16.82 -1.18
CA GLY A 225 22.14 -16.83 -2.14
C GLY A 225 22.02 -15.80 -3.27
N TRP A 226 21.08 -14.87 -3.19
CA TRP A 226 20.94 -13.84 -4.20
C TRP A 226 21.88 -12.64 -3.93
N ARG A 227 22.14 -11.88 -4.98
CA ARG A 227 23.02 -10.70 -4.98
C ARG A 227 22.35 -9.55 -5.70
N TRP A 228 22.76 -8.33 -5.34
CA TRP A 228 22.25 -7.11 -5.98
C TRP A 228 22.71 -7.01 -7.43
N ASP A 229 24.01 -7.21 -7.64
CA ASP A 229 24.63 -7.20 -8.96
C ASP A 229 25.63 -8.34 -9.07
N SER A 230 25.90 -8.77 -10.30
CA SER A 230 26.85 -9.86 -10.57
C SER A 230 28.28 -9.51 -10.18
N ASP A 231 28.61 -8.23 -10.09
CA ASP A 231 29.98 -7.76 -9.85
C ASP A 231 30.31 -7.52 -8.36
N VAL A 232 29.31 -7.45 -7.47
CA VAL A 232 29.52 -7.36 -6.01
C VAL A 232 29.57 -8.77 -5.42
N ALA A 233 30.75 -9.35 -5.42
CA ALA A 233 30.93 -10.78 -5.53
C ALA A 233 30.80 -11.64 -4.27
N THR A 234 30.63 -11.12 -3.06
CA THR A 234 30.97 -11.91 -1.87
C THR A 234 29.86 -12.18 -0.87
N VAL A 235 28.75 -11.43 -0.88
CA VAL A 235 27.71 -11.56 0.14
C VAL A 235 26.48 -12.25 -0.39
N SER A 236 26.20 -13.43 0.15
CA SER A 236 24.94 -14.14 -0.02
C SER A 236 23.87 -13.50 0.84
N ARG A 237 22.78 -13.03 0.24
CA ARG A 237 21.68 -12.42 0.94
C ARG A 237 20.54 -13.42 1.16
N PHE A 238 19.78 -13.15 2.19
CA PHE A 238 18.58 -13.91 2.53
C PHE A 238 17.42 -12.95 2.69
N ALA A 239 16.26 -13.38 2.23
CA ALA A 239 14.98 -12.75 2.54
C ALA A 239 13.89 -13.81 2.68
N LYS A 240 12.94 -13.58 3.56
CA LYS A 240 11.77 -14.43 3.75
C LYS A 240 10.53 -13.57 3.92
N LEU A 241 9.55 -13.81 3.08
CA LEU A 241 8.25 -13.17 3.12
C LEU A 241 7.23 -14.19 3.63
N ASP A 242 6.63 -13.91 4.77
CA ASP A 242 5.53 -14.69 5.33
C ASP A 242 4.25 -13.87 5.29
N VAL A 243 3.16 -14.50 4.88
CA VAL A 243 1.80 -13.95 4.91
C VAL A 243 0.93 -14.95 5.64
N ASP A 244 0.28 -14.52 6.71
CA ASP A 244 -0.54 -15.37 7.56
C ASP A 244 -1.86 -14.69 7.87
N THR A 245 -2.98 -15.34 7.53
CA THR A 245 -4.31 -14.84 7.81
C THR A 245 -4.83 -15.46 9.10
N LYS A 246 -4.98 -14.64 10.13
CA LYS A 246 -5.42 -15.08 11.44
C LYS A 246 -6.88 -14.76 11.68
N PRO A 247 -7.67 -15.68 12.25
CA PRO A 247 -9.01 -15.36 12.70
C PRO A 247 -8.96 -14.24 13.74
N THR A 248 -9.82 -13.25 13.60
CA THR A 248 -9.98 -12.10 14.53
C THR A 248 -8.86 -11.07 14.61
N GLU A 249 -7.63 -11.40 14.20
CA GLU A 249 -6.50 -10.46 14.21
C GLU A 249 -6.31 -9.75 12.87
N GLY A 250 -6.62 -10.43 11.78
CA GLY A 250 -6.40 -9.96 10.42
C GLY A 250 -5.26 -10.68 9.71
N THR A 251 -4.73 -10.08 8.67
CA THR A 251 -3.62 -10.63 7.90
C THR A 251 -2.31 -9.99 8.32
N VAL A 252 -1.37 -10.81 8.74
CA VAL A 252 -0.01 -10.39 9.14
C VAL A 252 0.94 -10.71 7.99
N ILE A 253 1.66 -9.72 7.53
CA ILE A 253 2.67 -9.82 6.48
C ILE A 253 4.01 -9.42 7.09
N THR A 254 5.02 -10.28 6.96
CA THR A 254 6.37 -10.01 7.50
C THR A 254 7.44 -10.27 6.45
N LEU A 255 8.44 -9.41 6.42
CA LEU A 255 9.63 -9.53 5.60
C LEU A 255 10.85 -9.63 6.51
N ASP A 256 11.40 -10.84 6.60
CA ASP A 256 12.61 -11.18 7.34
C ASP A 256 13.86 -11.00 6.49
N GLY A 257 15.01 -10.85 7.15
CA GLY A 257 16.31 -10.80 6.50
C GLY A 257 16.88 -9.39 6.36
N LEU A 258 16.31 -8.40 7.05
CA LEU A 258 16.81 -7.01 7.01
C LEU A 258 18.30 -6.93 7.36
N SER A 259 18.74 -7.70 8.36
CA SER A 259 20.16 -7.75 8.75
C SER A 259 21.08 -8.26 7.64
N SER A 260 20.59 -9.09 6.72
CA SER A 260 21.36 -9.57 5.57
C SER A 260 21.41 -8.55 4.41
N LEU A 261 20.55 -7.55 4.41
CA LEU A 261 20.57 -6.46 3.42
C LEU A 261 21.70 -5.48 3.70
N LYS A 262 22.03 -5.31 4.99
CA LYS A 262 23.11 -4.45 5.45
C LYS A 262 24.43 -5.21 5.35
N ASP A 263 25.39 -4.62 4.65
CA ASP A 263 26.77 -5.09 4.63
C ASP A 263 27.70 -3.95 5.06
N ASN A 264 28.61 -4.24 5.97
CA ASN A 264 29.58 -3.25 6.47
C ASN A 264 30.52 -2.71 5.37
N ASN A 265 30.66 -3.43 4.26
CA ASN A 265 31.48 -3.04 3.11
C ASN A 265 30.65 -2.55 1.92
N ASP A 266 29.34 -2.55 2.04
CA ASP A 266 28.41 -2.22 0.96
C ASP A 266 27.64 -0.96 1.37
N ASP A 267 27.74 0.11 0.60
CA ASP A 267 27.01 1.35 0.83
C ASP A 267 25.51 1.23 0.46
N LEU A 268 25.06 0.04 0.08
CA LEU A 268 23.66 -0.26 -0.16
C LEU A 268 22.89 -0.27 1.17
N PHE A 269 21.72 0.34 1.19
CA PHE A 269 20.86 0.45 2.38
C PHE A 269 21.46 1.19 3.58
N GLN A 270 22.54 1.90 3.41
CA GLN A 270 23.06 2.76 4.47
C GLN A 270 22.40 4.14 4.43
N THR A 271 22.11 4.65 5.61
CA THR A 271 21.54 5.97 5.82
C THR A 271 22.58 7.03 6.16
N THR A 272 23.85 6.65 6.24
CA THR A 272 24.95 7.58 6.54
C THR A 272 24.99 8.72 5.53
N PRO A 273 25.03 10.00 5.98
CA PRO A 273 25.12 11.14 5.09
C PRO A 273 26.28 11.02 4.10
N GLY A 274 26.02 11.32 2.83
CA GLY A 274 27.01 11.23 1.74
C GLY A 274 27.19 9.83 1.15
N LYS A 275 26.56 8.80 1.71
CA LYS A 275 26.57 7.44 1.17
C LYS A 275 25.26 7.04 0.48
N VAL A 276 24.21 7.81 0.68
CA VAL A 276 22.93 7.60 -0.03
C VAL A 276 23.12 7.87 -1.52
N ARG A 277 22.81 6.88 -2.36
CA ARG A 277 22.93 6.99 -3.81
C ARG A 277 21.55 6.88 -4.47
N GLU A 278 21.32 7.70 -5.47
CA GLU A 278 20.14 7.57 -6.31
C GLU A 278 20.25 6.30 -7.18
N GLY A 279 19.11 5.69 -7.46
CA GLY A 279 19.03 4.56 -8.38
C GLY A 279 19.54 3.23 -7.82
N LEU A 280 19.63 3.09 -6.49
CA LEU A 280 19.99 1.82 -5.86
C LEU A 280 18.91 0.75 -6.08
N PRO A 281 19.31 -0.52 -6.19
CA PRO A 281 18.35 -1.61 -6.19
C PRO A 281 17.62 -1.69 -4.83
N MET A 282 16.39 -2.22 -4.88
CA MET A 282 15.53 -2.38 -3.70
C MET A 282 15.04 -3.81 -3.60
N LEU A 283 14.90 -4.32 -2.39
CA LEU A 283 14.14 -5.53 -2.15
C LEU A 283 12.65 -5.17 -2.07
N ARG A 284 11.85 -5.76 -2.93
CA ARG A 284 10.41 -5.64 -2.96
C ARG A 284 9.75 -6.91 -2.46
N ALA A 285 8.85 -6.78 -1.49
CA ALA A 285 7.83 -7.76 -1.20
C ALA A 285 6.53 -7.33 -1.89
N GLU A 286 5.93 -8.23 -2.66
CA GLU A 286 4.64 -8.05 -3.31
C GLU A 286 3.67 -9.10 -2.79
N VAL A 287 2.55 -8.67 -2.25
CA VAL A 287 1.50 -9.54 -1.72
C VAL A 287 0.17 -9.17 -2.34
N ARG A 288 -0.51 -10.18 -2.89
CA ARG A 288 -1.85 -10.03 -3.45
C ARG A 288 -2.80 -10.93 -2.67
N LEU A 289 -3.84 -10.34 -2.11
CA LEU A 289 -4.90 -11.00 -1.39
C LEU A 289 -6.17 -10.92 -2.23
N ILE A 290 -6.73 -12.06 -2.60
CA ILE A 290 -7.93 -12.14 -3.42
C ILE A 290 -9.09 -12.57 -2.54
N GLY A 291 -10.18 -11.81 -2.58
CA GLY A 291 -11.39 -12.07 -1.82
C GLY A 291 -12.16 -13.27 -2.34
N LYS A 292 -12.96 -13.90 -1.47
CA LYS A 292 -13.90 -14.95 -1.84
C LYS A 292 -15.02 -14.41 -2.71
N ASP A 293 -15.41 -15.17 -3.72
CA ASP A 293 -16.47 -14.85 -4.66
C ASP A 293 -17.84 -15.46 -4.28
N ASN A 294 -17.85 -16.36 -3.30
CA ASN A 294 -19.04 -17.10 -2.89
C ASN A 294 -19.73 -16.55 -1.63
N LEU A 295 -19.37 -15.33 -1.22
CA LEU A 295 -20.03 -14.66 -0.12
C LEU A 295 -21.26 -13.90 -0.62
N GLU A 296 -22.34 -13.95 0.14
CA GLU A 296 -23.63 -13.32 -0.20
C GLU A 296 -24.15 -12.45 0.95
N GLY A 297 -25.07 -11.55 0.64
CA GLY A 297 -25.81 -10.76 1.62
C GLY A 297 -24.92 -9.97 2.58
N ALA A 298 -25.09 -10.20 3.88
CA ALA A 298 -24.36 -9.49 4.94
C ALA A 298 -22.85 -9.79 4.93
N ASP A 299 -22.46 -11.03 4.62
CA ASP A 299 -21.05 -11.44 4.60
C ASP A 299 -20.31 -10.79 3.42
N ARG A 300 -20.97 -10.68 2.27
CA ARG A 300 -20.44 -9.95 1.11
C ARG A 300 -20.28 -8.46 1.42
N THR A 301 -21.29 -7.84 2.02
CA THR A 301 -21.21 -6.44 2.43
C THR A 301 -20.07 -6.19 3.43
N ALA A 302 -19.89 -7.12 4.37
CA ALA A 302 -18.80 -7.04 5.35
C ALA A 302 -17.43 -7.20 4.70
N GLN A 303 -17.26 -8.11 3.73
CA GLN A 303 -16.04 -8.28 2.95
C GLN A 303 -15.66 -6.97 2.23
N LEU A 304 -16.57 -6.41 1.44
CA LEU A 304 -16.38 -5.15 0.73
C LEU A 304 -15.95 -4.02 1.67
N LYS A 305 -16.63 -3.94 2.82
CA LYS A 305 -16.31 -2.94 3.83
C LYS A 305 -14.90 -3.12 4.39
N VAL A 306 -14.48 -4.34 4.70
CA VAL A 306 -13.16 -4.62 5.28
C VAL A 306 -12.05 -4.24 4.30
N PHE A 307 -12.16 -4.64 3.03
CA PHE A 307 -11.17 -4.27 2.00
C PHE A 307 -11.09 -2.75 1.82
N ARG A 308 -12.22 -2.07 1.73
CA ARG A 308 -12.28 -0.61 1.57
C ARG A 308 -11.74 0.14 2.79
N ASP A 309 -12.11 -0.30 3.98
CA ASP A 309 -11.70 0.33 5.23
C ASP A 309 -10.16 0.29 5.42
N LEU A 310 -9.45 -0.68 4.84
CA LEU A 310 -7.99 -0.71 4.87
C LEU A 310 -7.36 0.51 4.20
N ILE A 311 -8.03 1.13 3.23
CA ILE A 311 -7.57 2.37 2.60
C ILE A 311 -8.19 3.59 3.28
N LEU A 312 -9.49 3.56 3.56
CA LEU A 312 -10.19 4.72 4.11
C LEU A 312 -9.85 4.96 5.58
N ASP A 313 -9.55 3.91 6.34
CA ASP A 313 -9.10 4.00 7.72
C ASP A 313 -7.65 3.52 7.81
N THR A 314 -6.69 4.42 7.61
CA THR A 314 -5.25 4.10 7.66
C THR A 314 -4.82 3.54 9.01
N GLN A 315 -5.63 3.72 10.04
CA GLN A 315 -5.41 3.08 11.31
C GLN A 315 -5.46 1.55 11.23
N ARG A 316 -5.99 0.96 10.20
CA ARG A 316 -6.02 -0.49 9.97
C ARG A 316 -4.79 -1.04 9.27
N GLN A 317 -3.87 -0.16 8.88
CA GLN A 317 -2.56 -0.51 8.31
C GLN A 317 -1.52 -0.31 9.41
N ASN A 318 -1.29 -1.34 10.21
CA ASN A 318 -0.36 -1.24 11.33
C ASN A 318 1.03 -1.76 10.91
N PHE A 319 1.89 -0.85 10.50
CA PHE A 319 3.28 -1.16 10.16
C PHE A 319 4.13 -1.30 11.42
N PHE A 320 5.08 -2.23 11.39
CA PHE A 320 5.96 -2.51 12.53
C PHE A 320 7.33 -3.04 12.10
N ILE A 321 8.29 -2.98 13.03
CA ILE A 321 9.57 -3.66 12.91
C ILE A 321 9.80 -4.58 14.11
N TYR A 322 10.57 -5.64 13.90
CA TYR A 322 11.13 -6.49 14.95
C TYR A 322 12.62 -6.22 15.11
N THR A 323 13.07 -6.13 16.34
CA THR A 323 14.48 -6.07 16.68
C THR A 323 15.01 -7.47 17.08
N HIS A 324 16.32 -7.64 17.06
CA HIS A 324 16.95 -8.91 17.49
C HIS A 324 16.73 -9.21 18.98
N GLU A 325 16.38 -8.20 19.78
CA GLU A 325 16.01 -8.37 21.20
C GLU A 325 14.57 -8.88 21.38
N GLY A 326 13.86 -9.14 20.29
CA GLY A 326 12.47 -9.59 20.30
C GLY A 326 11.46 -8.49 20.64
N LYS A 327 11.83 -7.23 20.45
CA LYS A 327 10.91 -6.09 20.58
C LYS A 327 10.20 -5.86 19.26
N GLU A 328 8.93 -5.52 19.37
CA GLU A 328 8.08 -5.11 18.28
C GLU A 328 7.79 -3.62 18.43
N ILE A 329 8.11 -2.84 17.40
CA ILE A 329 7.93 -1.39 17.39
C ILE A 329 6.93 -1.08 16.29
N HIS A 330 5.77 -0.56 16.66
CA HIS A 330 4.69 -0.20 15.77
C HIS A 330 4.70 1.29 15.44
N MET A 331 4.30 1.65 14.22
CA MET A 331 4.06 3.06 13.84
C MET A 331 3.00 3.72 14.71
N ARG A 332 2.06 2.92 15.23
CA ARG A 332 1.13 3.36 16.25
C ARG A 332 1.73 3.10 17.61
N GLY A 333 1.93 4.17 18.38
CA GLY A 333 2.18 4.02 19.80
C GLY A 333 0.97 3.33 20.47
N TYR A 334 1.20 2.17 21.02
CA TYR A 334 0.32 1.56 22.01
C TYR A 334 0.77 1.98 23.39
#